data_2882be6ea66af91058f50a9138c95223
#
_entry.id   2882be6ea66af91058f50a9138c95223
#
_cell.length_a   1.000
_cell.length_b   1.000
_cell.length_c   1.000
_cell.angle_alpha   90.00
_cell.angle_beta   90.00
_cell.angle_gamma   90.00
#
_symmetry.space_group_name_H-M   'P 1'
#
loop_
_entity.id
_entity.type
_entity.pdbx_description
1 polymer ?
#
loop_
_entity_poly.entity_id
_entity_poly.type
_entity_poly.pdbx_seq_one_letter_code
_entity_poly.pdbx_strand_id
1 'polypeptide(L)' 'MKVEYYPIRGRGEAGDKFQLARLQDEQGNTYKGQYDQARHFGSEEELISYLAGVVNLAESDITVSKMHL' A
#
# COMPACT_ATOMS: atom_id res chain seq x y z
N MET A 1 5.37 1.22 -12.27
CA MET A 1 5.06 2.20 -11.23
C MET A 1 5.66 1.75 -9.91
N LYS A 2 6.43 2.61 -9.28
CA LYS A 2 7.00 2.34 -7.98
C LYS A 2 6.31 3.18 -6.93
N VAL A 3 5.92 2.56 -5.83
CA VAL A 3 5.32 3.27 -4.71
C VAL A 3 5.99 2.82 -3.42
N GLU A 4 6.03 3.73 -2.46
CA GLU A 4 6.54 3.44 -1.13
C GLU A 4 5.39 3.56 -0.15
N TYR A 5 5.34 2.65 0.81
CA TYR A 5 4.25 2.65 1.78
C TYR A 5 4.79 2.52 3.19
N TYR A 6 4.07 3.11 4.14
CA TYR A 6 4.38 2.97 5.55
C TYR A 6 3.26 2.16 6.21
N PRO A 7 3.54 0.92 6.64
CA PRO A 7 2.50 0.09 7.23
C PRO A 7 2.33 0.37 8.71
N ILE A 8 1.08 0.31 9.15
CA ILE A 8 0.74 0.28 10.57
C ILE A 8 0.14 -1.09 10.84
N ARG A 9 0.73 -1.83 11.78
CA ARG A 9 0.18 -3.11 12.17
C ARG A 9 -1.08 -2.90 13.00
N GLY A 10 -2.12 -3.67 12.69
CA GLY A 10 -3.34 -3.63 13.46
C GLY A 10 -3.19 -4.29 14.81
N ARG A 11 -4.19 -4.10 15.66
CA ARG A 11 -4.27 -4.73 16.95
C ARG A 11 -5.51 -5.62 16.99
N GLY A 12 -5.50 -6.61 17.88
CA GLY A 12 -6.63 -7.53 18.02
C GLY A 12 -6.74 -8.44 16.82
N GLU A 13 -7.94 -8.51 16.25
CA GLU A 13 -8.22 -9.45 15.17
C GLU A 13 -7.41 -9.19 13.91
N ALA A 14 -6.94 -7.98 13.73
CA ALA A 14 -6.15 -7.61 12.55
C ALA A 14 -4.66 -7.56 12.81
N GLY A 15 -4.17 -8.21 13.88
CA GLY A 15 -2.79 -8.14 14.31
C GLY A 15 -1.77 -8.59 13.26
N ASP A 16 -2.16 -9.52 12.38
CA ASP A 16 -1.29 -10.04 11.34
C ASP A 16 -1.35 -9.25 10.04
N LYS A 17 -2.19 -8.23 10.00
CA LYS A 17 -2.38 -7.42 8.80
C LYS A 17 -1.94 -6.00 9.05
N PHE A 18 -1.72 -5.26 7.98
CA PHE A 18 -1.30 -3.86 8.10
C PHE A 18 -2.26 -2.96 7.33
N GLN A 19 -2.33 -1.72 7.79
CA GLN A 19 -3.00 -0.63 7.09
C GLN A 19 -1.94 0.32 6.56
N LEU A 20 -2.31 1.12 5.55
CA LEU A 20 -1.40 2.11 5.02
C LEU A 20 -1.52 3.40 5.82
N ALA A 21 -0.45 3.77 6.52
CA ALA A 21 -0.36 5.06 7.18
C ALA A 21 0.03 6.14 6.18
N ARG A 22 0.82 5.77 5.18
CA ARG A 22 1.30 6.69 4.18
C ARG A 22 1.55 5.92 2.89
N LEU A 23 1.25 6.55 1.78
CA LEU A 23 1.54 6.02 0.46
C LEU A 23 2.11 7.17 -0.38
N GLN A 24 3.27 6.95 -0.97
CA GLN A 24 3.94 7.97 -1.76
C GLN A 24 4.60 7.36 -2.99
N ASP A 25 4.88 8.20 -3.99
CA ASP A 25 5.57 7.74 -5.19
C ASP A 25 7.09 7.69 -4.95
N GLU A 26 7.83 7.27 -5.97
CA GLU A 26 9.28 7.12 -5.86
C GLU A 26 10.02 8.45 -5.69
N GLN A 27 9.35 9.57 -5.94
CA GLN A 27 9.91 10.90 -5.78
C GLN A 27 9.59 11.49 -4.41
N GLY A 28 8.89 10.74 -3.57
CA GLY A 28 8.54 11.19 -2.24
C GLY A 28 7.25 11.98 -2.15
N ASN A 29 6.53 12.12 -3.27
CA ASN A 29 5.26 12.85 -3.27
C ASN A 29 4.14 11.97 -2.74
N THR A 30 3.33 12.51 -1.84
CA THR A 30 2.19 11.78 -1.30
C THR A 30 1.22 11.43 -2.43
N TYR A 31 0.79 10.17 -2.45
CA TYR A 31 -0.20 9.71 -3.41
C TYR A 31 -1.55 10.39 -3.11
N LYS A 32 -2.10 11.06 -4.11
CA LYS A 32 -3.32 11.84 -3.97
C LYS A 32 -4.55 11.15 -4.55
N GLY A 33 -4.38 9.96 -5.10
CA GLY A 33 -5.51 9.19 -5.61
C GLY A 33 -6.37 8.67 -4.47
N GLN A 34 -7.54 8.17 -4.83
CA GLN A 34 -8.46 7.62 -3.84
C GLN A 34 -8.07 6.19 -3.52
N TYR A 35 -7.93 5.90 -2.24
CA TYR A 35 -7.74 4.53 -1.76
C TYR A 35 -8.28 4.43 -0.34
N ASP A 36 -8.63 3.21 0.05
CA ASP A 36 -9.24 2.94 1.36
C ASP A 36 -8.14 2.81 2.41
N GLN A 37 -7.97 3.85 3.22
CA GLN A 37 -6.97 3.88 4.27
C GLN A 37 -7.29 2.93 5.41
N ALA A 38 -8.54 2.52 5.54
CA ALA A 38 -8.96 1.60 6.58
C ALA A 38 -8.76 0.14 6.20
N ARG A 39 -8.42 -0.12 4.93
CA ARG A 39 -8.28 -1.49 4.45
C ARG A 39 -7.02 -2.14 5.01
N HIS A 40 -7.18 -3.40 5.42
CA HIS A 40 -6.08 -4.21 5.93
C HIS A 40 -5.52 -5.11 4.84
N PHE A 41 -4.21 -5.29 4.83
CA PHE A 41 -3.52 -6.15 3.87
C PHE A 41 -2.70 -7.19 4.63
N GLY A 42 -2.78 -8.44 4.19
CA GLY A 42 -2.02 -9.52 4.79
C GLY A 42 -0.61 -9.67 4.21
N SER A 43 -0.37 -9.10 3.02
CA SER A 43 0.92 -9.20 2.35
C SER A 43 1.07 -8.07 1.33
N GLU A 44 2.31 -7.90 0.84
CA GLU A 44 2.55 -6.94 -0.24
C GLU A 44 1.83 -7.34 -1.52
N GLU A 45 1.65 -8.64 -1.75
CA GLU A 45 0.93 -9.12 -2.92
C GLU A 45 -0.53 -8.65 -2.89
N GLU A 46 -1.16 -8.68 -1.73
CA GLU A 46 -2.52 -8.16 -1.60
C GLU A 46 -2.55 -6.66 -1.85
N LEU A 47 -1.55 -5.94 -1.38
CA LEU A 47 -1.44 -4.50 -1.61
C LEU A 47 -1.31 -4.20 -3.09
N ILE A 48 -0.44 -4.93 -3.80
CA ILE A 48 -0.24 -4.76 -5.23
C ILE A 48 -1.53 -5.02 -6.00
N SER A 49 -2.23 -6.09 -5.64
CA SER A 49 -3.50 -6.43 -6.27
C SER A 49 -4.54 -5.32 -6.09
N TYR A 50 -4.61 -4.77 -4.89
CA TYR A 50 -5.51 -3.66 -4.61
C TYR A 50 -5.14 -2.41 -5.41
N LEU A 51 -3.85 -2.06 -5.40
CA LEU A 51 -3.38 -0.88 -6.12
C LEU A 51 -3.58 -1.02 -7.63
N ALA A 52 -3.42 -2.21 -8.18
CA ALA A 52 -3.66 -2.44 -9.59
C ALA A 52 -5.07 -2.02 -10.01
N GLY A 53 -6.05 -2.29 -9.16
CA GLY A 53 -7.42 -1.84 -9.40
C GLY A 53 -7.60 -0.34 -9.24
N VAL A 54 -6.89 0.26 -8.27
CA VAL A 54 -7.00 1.68 -7.98
C VAL A 54 -6.39 2.53 -9.10
N VAL A 55 -5.21 2.14 -9.58
CA VAL A 55 -4.48 2.91 -10.59
C VAL A 55 -4.71 2.40 -12.00
N ASN A 56 -5.46 1.32 -12.15
CA ASN A 56 -5.81 0.74 -13.45
C ASN A 56 -4.58 0.31 -14.24
N LEU A 57 -3.67 -0.38 -13.57
CA LEU A 57 -2.48 -0.96 -14.17
C LEU A 57 -2.43 -2.46 -13.90
N ALA A 58 -1.61 -3.18 -14.66
CA ALA A 58 -1.36 -4.59 -14.36
C ALA A 58 -0.52 -4.72 -13.09
N GLU A 59 -0.72 -5.81 -12.33
CA GLU A 59 0.06 -6.04 -11.12
C GLU A 59 1.56 -6.08 -11.40
N SER A 60 1.95 -6.62 -12.54
CA SER A 60 3.36 -6.69 -12.93
C SER A 60 4.00 -5.34 -13.16
N ASP A 61 3.20 -4.30 -13.35
CA ASP A 61 3.69 -2.94 -13.56
C ASP A 61 3.81 -2.16 -12.25
N ILE A 62 3.52 -2.79 -11.13
CA ILE A 62 3.52 -2.13 -9.82
C ILE A 62 4.58 -2.76 -8.93
N THR A 63 5.45 -1.92 -8.39
CA THR A 63 6.44 -2.33 -7.39
C THR A 63 6.19 -1.53 -6.13
N VAL A 64 6.12 -2.20 -4.99
CA VAL A 64 5.94 -1.55 -3.70
C VAL A 64 7.18 -1.74 -2.85
N SER A 65 7.52 -0.73 -2.06
CA SER A 65 8.63 -0.78 -1.13
C SER A 65 8.17 -0.27 0.22
N LYS A 66 8.57 -0.96 1.27
CA LYS A 66 8.24 -0.56 2.63
C LYS A 66 9.16 0.58 3.05
N MET A 67 8.57 1.64 3.58
CA MET A 67 9.36 2.74 4.15
C MET A 67 9.92 2.35 5.50
N HIS A 68 11.16 2.77 5.74
CA HIS A 68 11.83 2.59 7.02
C HIS A 68 11.95 3.96 7.67
N LEU A 69 11.21 4.13 8.74
CA LEU A 69 11.24 5.38 9.51
C LEU A 69 11.82 5.15 10.89
#